data_5431d8b87380c185d1f7ee9b17ed3a2c
#
_entry.id   5431d8b87380c185d1f7ee9b17ed3a2c
#
_cell.length_a   1.000
_cell.length_b   1.000
_cell.length_c   1.000
_cell.angle_alpha   90.00
_cell.angle_beta   90.00
_cell.angle_gamma   90.00
#
_symmetry.space_group_name_H-M   'P 1'
#
loop_
_entity.id
_entity.type
_entity.pdbx_description
1 polymer ?
#
loop_
_entity_poly.entity_id
_entity_poly.type
_entity_poly.pdbx_seq_one_letter_code
_entity_poly.pdbx_strand_id
1 'polypeptide(L)'
;IGGAVPGGFSANATAVEQEGLRLPPVKLVKRGEMDPEIYAIICSNIRIADQRIGDIKAQIAALKVGARQLTALLDRYGAETIKSAIREWRARAAQQMRAKIALIPDGTYHGEAWVDSDGVVDEPLRIAVNIEKKDSDLYFDFDGSSPPCKGPMNSVLATTCSSVYLAMKHIFPDVPINAGTFDPLHIKDPDGTFLYAKYPRPVSGCAAEVSQRIAEAVFAALVEPLPDIVTAAPAGSSGNFALGGYDPEKDRPFVMYQISGGGYGGNADHDGLTNGCSTIGISKTQPIEVLEQYYPVLFHEYSLRESSGGAGEKRGGFGVNYTVELLRGEAQASFVMDHGRVGPQGALGGQDGLPNAVTVYRNGEKYVPEHLSKDQDIPIAPGDVVAVGTPGGGGFGDPRKRPPELVLQDVRRGYYTMEEARDMFSVVLSSDLTSVDGPATHALRGA
;
A
#
# COMPACT_ATOMS: atom_id res chain seq x y z
N ILE A 1 -12.94 -14.53 -0.26
CA ILE A 1 -13.24 -15.64 0.65
C ILE A 1 -12.90 -16.95 -0.04
N GLY A 2 -12.07 -17.80 0.62
CA GLY A 2 -11.51 -18.99 -0.02
C GLY A 2 -10.34 -18.66 -0.93
N GLY A 3 -10.17 -19.40 -1.99
CA GLY A 3 -9.09 -19.24 -2.97
C GLY A 3 -8.03 -20.33 -2.89
N ALA A 4 -7.16 -20.36 -3.89
CA ALA A 4 -6.15 -21.41 -4.05
C ALA A 4 -5.12 -21.40 -2.92
N VAL A 5 -4.73 -20.22 -2.43
CA VAL A 5 -3.64 -20.04 -1.46
C VAL A 5 -4.13 -19.64 -0.08
N PRO A 6 -3.39 -19.96 1.01
CA PRO A 6 -3.61 -19.39 2.32
C PRO A 6 -3.57 -17.86 2.26
N GLY A 7 -4.44 -17.19 3.05
CA GLY A 7 -4.53 -15.72 3.06
C GLY A 7 -5.38 -15.11 1.93
N GLY A 8 -5.62 -15.84 0.85
CA GLY A 8 -6.54 -15.42 -0.24
C GLY A 8 -5.97 -14.42 -1.24
N PHE A 9 -4.70 -14.04 -1.14
CA PHE A 9 -4.00 -13.23 -2.14
C PHE A 9 -3.13 -14.13 -3.00
N SER A 10 -3.61 -14.42 -4.22
CA SER A 10 -2.85 -15.22 -5.18
C SER A 10 -1.84 -14.35 -5.91
N ALA A 11 -0.59 -14.80 -5.97
CA ALA A 11 0.49 -14.12 -6.68
C ALA A 11 0.54 -14.47 -8.17
N ASN A 12 -0.02 -15.61 -8.59
CA ASN A 12 0.10 -16.13 -9.96
C ASN A 12 -1.23 -16.64 -10.56
N ALA A 13 -2.38 -16.25 -10.01
CA ALA A 13 -3.66 -16.58 -10.61
C ALA A 13 -3.74 -16.08 -12.06
N THR A 14 -4.32 -16.89 -12.95
CA THR A 14 -4.53 -16.56 -14.36
C THR A 14 -6.01 -16.40 -14.73
N ALA A 15 -6.91 -16.70 -13.77
CA ALA A 15 -8.34 -16.50 -13.89
C ALA A 15 -8.94 -16.15 -12.52
N VAL A 16 -9.95 -15.30 -12.50
CA VAL A 16 -10.61 -14.81 -11.27
C VAL A 16 -11.25 -15.94 -10.44
N GLU A 17 -11.55 -17.08 -11.05
CA GLU A 17 -12.08 -18.27 -10.39
C GLU A 17 -11.10 -18.88 -9.38
N GLN A 18 -9.80 -18.68 -9.55
CA GLN A 18 -8.74 -19.15 -8.64
C GLN A 18 -8.64 -18.29 -7.38
N GLU A 19 -9.20 -17.08 -7.39
CA GLU A 19 -9.06 -16.08 -6.31
C GLU A 19 -10.11 -16.26 -5.20
N GLY A 20 -11.04 -17.19 -5.34
CA GLY A 20 -11.97 -17.55 -4.29
C GLY A 20 -13.42 -17.70 -4.72
N LEU A 21 -14.29 -17.86 -3.72
CA LEU A 21 -15.73 -18.04 -3.92
C LEU A 21 -16.36 -16.76 -4.48
N ARG A 22 -16.96 -16.87 -5.65
CA ARG A 22 -17.72 -15.81 -6.32
C ARG A 22 -19.20 -15.99 -6.05
N LEU A 23 -19.78 -15.12 -5.25
CA LEU A 23 -21.21 -15.07 -5.01
C LEU A 23 -21.84 -13.94 -5.85
N PRO A 24 -22.95 -14.23 -6.56
CA PRO A 24 -23.76 -13.17 -7.13
C PRO A 24 -24.40 -12.35 -6.00
N PRO A 25 -25.05 -11.19 -6.30
CA PRO A 25 -25.82 -10.47 -5.29
C PRO A 25 -26.91 -11.34 -4.68
N VAL A 26 -26.66 -11.88 -3.49
CA VAL A 26 -27.59 -12.74 -2.74
C VAL A 26 -27.94 -12.14 -1.40
N LYS A 27 -29.11 -12.43 -0.88
CA LYS A 27 -29.55 -11.97 0.45
C LYS A 27 -29.03 -12.93 1.52
N LEU A 28 -27.86 -12.62 2.09
CA LEU A 28 -27.31 -13.38 3.22
C LEU A 28 -28.17 -13.29 4.48
N VAL A 29 -28.87 -12.17 4.68
CA VAL A 29 -29.84 -11.99 5.78
C VAL A 29 -31.22 -11.80 5.18
N LYS A 30 -32.18 -12.66 5.57
CA LYS A 30 -33.58 -12.62 5.15
C LYS A 30 -34.46 -12.43 6.38
N ARG A 31 -35.29 -11.41 6.42
CA ARG A 31 -36.22 -11.10 7.52
C ARG A 31 -35.54 -11.03 8.90
N GLY A 32 -34.28 -10.55 8.94
CA GLY A 32 -33.49 -10.42 10.17
C GLY A 32 -32.65 -11.64 10.56
N GLU A 33 -32.85 -12.77 9.89
CA GLU A 33 -32.13 -14.02 10.13
C GLU A 33 -31.14 -14.36 9.02
N MET A 34 -30.00 -14.95 9.38
CA MET A 34 -29.00 -15.39 8.41
C MET A 34 -29.53 -16.62 7.65
N ASP A 35 -29.41 -16.58 6.34
CA ASP A 35 -29.79 -17.69 5.48
C ASP A 35 -28.85 -18.89 5.70
N PRO A 36 -29.34 -20.04 6.15
CA PRO A 36 -28.49 -21.16 6.55
C PRO A 36 -27.76 -21.82 5.37
N GLU A 37 -28.34 -21.81 4.17
CA GLU A 37 -27.75 -22.43 2.98
C GLU A 37 -26.60 -21.58 2.46
N ILE A 38 -26.78 -20.26 2.31
CA ILE A 38 -25.72 -19.35 1.90
C ILE A 38 -24.60 -19.34 2.93
N TYR A 39 -24.95 -19.36 4.22
CA TYR A 39 -23.97 -19.47 5.30
C TYR A 39 -23.12 -20.75 5.18
N ALA A 40 -23.77 -21.90 4.96
CA ALA A 40 -23.08 -23.17 4.79
C ALA A 40 -22.16 -23.18 3.55
N ILE A 41 -22.61 -22.60 2.42
CA ILE A 41 -21.80 -22.45 1.22
C ILE A 41 -20.54 -21.63 1.53
N ILE A 42 -20.66 -20.50 2.23
CA ILE A 42 -19.54 -19.66 2.60
C ILE A 42 -18.58 -20.43 3.50
N CYS A 43 -19.06 -21.07 4.56
CA CYS A 43 -18.23 -21.80 5.52
C CYS A 43 -17.46 -22.96 4.88
N SER A 44 -18.07 -23.71 3.97
CA SER A 44 -17.44 -24.85 3.31
C SER A 44 -16.33 -24.47 2.33
N ASN A 45 -16.25 -23.19 1.95
CA ASN A 45 -15.23 -22.67 1.02
C ASN A 45 -14.11 -21.87 1.72
N ILE A 46 -14.04 -21.91 3.06
CA ILE A 46 -13.04 -21.15 3.84
C ILE A 46 -12.25 -22.09 4.73
N ARG A 47 -10.90 -21.96 4.72
CA ARG A 47 -10.00 -22.77 5.55
C ARG A 47 -10.21 -22.54 7.06
N ILE A 48 -10.47 -21.31 7.47
CA ILE A 48 -10.65 -20.88 8.86
C ILE A 48 -11.99 -20.15 8.96
N ALA A 49 -13.09 -20.93 8.87
CA ALA A 49 -14.44 -20.41 8.80
C ALA A 49 -14.82 -19.57 10.03
N ASP A 50 -14.47 -20.01 11.24
CA ASP A 50 -14.86 -19.35 12.49
C ASP A 50 -14.39 -17.89 12.57
N GLN A 51 -13.16 -17.60 12.15
CA GLN A 51 -12.64 -16.23 12.14
C GLN A 51 -13.37 -15.37 11.11
N ARG A 52 -13.58 -15.88 9.89
CA ARG A 52 -14.24 -15.11 8.79
C ARG A 52 -15.72 -14.88 9.04
N ILE A 53 -16.37 -15.80 9.72
CA ILE A 53 -17.76 -15.59 10.14
C ILE A 53 -17.87 -14.47 11.18
N GLY A 54 -16.87 -14.29 12.03
CA GLY A 54 -16.76 -13.12 12.90
C GLY A 54 -16.79 -11.81 12.12
N ASP A 55 -15.99 -11.70 11.05
CA ASP A 55 -15.94 -10.52 10.17
C ASP A 55 -17.30 -10.27 9.48
N ILE A 56 -17.96 -11.32 8.97
CA ILE A 56 -19.28 -11.21 8.33
C ILE A 56 -20.34 -10.74 9.35
N LYS A 57 -20.32 -11.27 10.56
CA LYS A 57 -21.23 -10.83 11.63
C LYS A 57 -20.99 -9.38 12.02
N ALA A 58 -19.73 -8.93 12.06
CA ALA A 58 -19.38 -7.54 12.32
C ALA A 58 -19.91 -6.59 11.23
N GLN A 59 -19.81 -6.97 9.94
CA GLN A 59 -20.40 -6.21 8.84
C GLN A 59 -21.94 -6.12 8.97
N ILE A 60 -22.61 -7.21 9.27
CA ILE A 60 -24.06 -7.23 9.49
C ILE A 60 -24.45 -6.34 10.69
N ALA A 61 -23.67 -6.38 11.79
CA ALA A 61 -23.90 -5.52 12.94
C ALA A 61 -23.74 -4.04 12.59
N ALA A 62 -22.72 -3.67 11.81
CA ALA A 62 -22.51 -2.30 11.32
C ALA A 62 -23.70 -1.79 10.49
N LEU A 63 -24.22 -2.64 9.58
CA LEU A 63 -25.40 -2.32 8.78
C LEU A 63 -26.65 -2.09 9.64
N LYS A 64 -26.86 -2.93 10.67
CA LYS A 64 -27.99 -2.77 11.64
C LYS A 64 -27.86 -1.47 12.42
N VAL A 65 -26.66 -1.11 12.87
CA VAL A 65 -26.42 0.16 13.57
C VAL A 65 -26.68 1.34 12.64
N GLY A 66 -26.15 1.31 11.41
CA GLY A 66 -26.36 2.33 10.40
C GLY A 66 -27.86 2.55 10.08
N ALA A 67 -28.59 1.45 9.86
CA ALA A 67 -30.04 1.53 9.60
C ALA A 67 -30.78 2.16 10.77
N ARG A 68 -30.50 1.75 12.01
CA ARG A 68 -31.13 2.32 13.21
C ARG A 68 -30.85 3.81 13.36
N GLN A 69 -29.60 4.24 13.17
CA GLN A 69 -29.22 5.64 13.27
C GLN A 69 -29.86 6.50 12.19
N LEU A 70 -29.90 6.01 10.95
CA LEU A 70 -30.55 6.72 9.85
C LEU A 70 -32.07 6.83 10.07
N THR A 71 -32.73 5.75 10.53
CA THR A 71 -34.16 5.79 10.85
C THR A 71 -34.45 6.82 11.93
N ALA A 72 -33.66 6.86 13.00
CA ALA A 72 -33.83 7.87 14.06
C ALA A 72 -33.67 9.32 13.54
N LEU A 73 -32.75 9.55 12.59
CA LEU A 73 -32.62 10.86 11.93
C LEU A 73 -33.83 11.20 11.06
N LEU A 74 -34.33 10.22 10.30
CA LEU A 74 -35.54 10.39 9.46
C LEU A 74 -36.79 10.69 10.31
N ASP A 75 -36.93 9.98 11.44
CA ASP A 75 -38.07 10.20 12.37
C ASP A 75 -37.99 11.59 13.01
N ARG A 76 -36.78 12.06 13.34
CA ARG A 76 -36.56 13.35 14.01
C ARG A 76 -36.71 14.54 13.08
N TYR A 77 -36.20 14.46 11.86
CA TYR A 77 -36.06 15.59 10.94
C TYR A 77 -36.90 15.50 9.69
N GLY A 78 -37.49 14.34 9.40
CA GLY A 78 -38.21 14.06 8.16
C GLY A 78 -37.30 13.78 6.96
N ALA A 79 -37.80 12.99 6.02
CA ALA A 79 -37.04 12.53 4.87
C ALA A 79 -36.53 13.67 3.96
N GLU A 80 -37.38 14.69 3.73
CA GLU A 80 -37.04 15.81 2.84
C GLU A 80 -35.92 16.69 3.43
N THR A 81 -35.91 16.91 4.74
CA THR A 81 -34.83 17.62 5.42
C THR A 81 -33.52 16.87 5.29
N ILE A 82 -33.52 15.56 5.52
CA ILE A 82 -32.30 14.72 5.40
C ILE A 82 -31.79 14.71 3.94
N LYS A 83 -32.67 14.54 2.95
CA LYS A 83 -32.27 14.61 1.53
C LYS A 83 -31.71 15.99 1.16
N SER A 84 -32.28 17.06 1.70
CA SER A 84 -31.81 18.43 1.47
C SER A 84 -30.43 18.64 2.09
N ALA A 85 -30.20 18.15 3.33
CA ALA A 85 -28.91 18.21 3.99
C ALA A 85 -27.83 17.43 3.22
N ILE A 86 -28.17 16.24 2.69
CA ILE A 86 -27.24 15.44 1.87
C ILE A 86 -26.85 16.21 0.59
N ARG A 87 -27.82 16.83 -0.12
CA ARG A 87 -27.53 17.65 -1.31
C ARG A 87 -26.62 18.82 -0.97
N GLU A 88 -26.90 19.53 0.11
CA GLU A 88 -26.11 20.68 0.54
C GLU A 88 -24.66 20.26 0.94
N TRP A 89 -24.51 19.18 1.69
CA TRP A 89 -23.19 18.68 2.06
C TRP A 89 -22.37 18.24 0.86
N ARG A 90 -23.02 17.58 -0.10
CA ARG A 90 -22.37 17.21 -1.36
C ARG A 90 -21.91 18.44 -2.13
N ALA A 91 -22.78 19.44 -2.28
CA ALA A 91 -22.46 20.68 -2.99
C ALA A 91 -21.30 21.45 -2.32
N ARG A 92 -21.30 21.55 -0.98
CA ARG A 92 -20.23 22.19 -0.22
C ARG A 92 -18.90 21.47 -0.35
N ALA A 93 -18.89 20.14 -0.28
CA ALA A 93 -17.67 19.36 -0.46
C ALA A 93 -17.10 19.52 -1.89
N ALA A 94 -17.95 19.51 -2.91
CA ALA A 94 -17.56 19.78 -4.29
C ALA A 94 -16.94 21.19 -4.44
N GLN A 95 -17.57 22.20 -3.84
CA GLN A 95 -17.04 23.56 -3.86
C GLN A 95 -15.67 23.67 -3.15
N GLN A 96 -15.51 23.01 -2.00
CA GLN A 96 -14.24 22.99 -1.29
C GLN A 96 -13.14 22.29 -2.11
N MET A 97 -13.44 21.16 -2.75
CA MET A 97 -12.48 20.46 -3.60
C MET A 97 -12.12 21.35 -4.81
N ARG A 98 -13.06 22.02 -5.46
CA ARG A 98 -12.77 22.97 -6.54
C ARG A 98 -11.91 24.13 -6.10
N ALA A 99 -12.11 24.64 -4.89
CA ALA A 99 -11.24 25.69 -4.33
C ALA A 99 -9.80 25.21 -4.12
N LYS A 100 -9.60 23.93 -3.77
CA LYS A 100 -8.28 23.31 -3.68
C LYS A 100 -7.66 23.09 -5.06
N ILE A 101 -8.41 22.56 -6.01
CA ILE A 101 -7.96 22.36 -7.39
C ILE A 101 -7.56 23.67 -8.04
N ALA A 102 -8.21 24.79 -7.70
CA ALA A 102 -7.84 26.12 -8.19
C ALA A 102 -6.41 26.58 -7.81
N LEU A 103 -5.77 25.94 -6.82
CA LEU A 103 -4.37 26.17 -6.49
C LEU A 103 -3.40 25.59 -7.55
N ILE A 104 -3.86 24.64 -8.34
CA ILE A 104 -3.08 24.04 -9.42
C ILE A 104 -3.15 24.97 -10.64
N PRO A 105 -2.06 25.35 -11.28
CA PRO A 105 -2.10 26.10 -12.54
C PRO A 105 -2.83 25.33 -13.65
N ASP A 106 -3.43 26.03 -14.62
CA ASP A 106 -4.00 25.37 -15.80
C ASP A 106 -2.91 24.70 -16.62
N GLY A 107 -3.16 23.49 -17.10
CA GLY A 107 -2.18 22.71 -17.85
C GLY A 107 -2.45 21.23 -17.82
N THR A 108 -1.52 20.49 -18.42
CA THR A 108 -1.52 19.01 -18.41
C THR A 108 -0.26 18.53 -17.70
N TYR A 109 -0.43 17.65 -16.75
CA TYR A 109 0.61 17.09 -15.91
C TYR A 109 0.74 15.59 -16.17
N HIS A 110 1.96 15.09 -16.23
CA HIS A 110 2.26 13.70 -16.56
C HIS A 110 2.92 13.01 -15.38
N GLY A 111 2.48 11.80 -15.08
CA GLY A 111 3.09 10.98 -14.05
C GLY A 111 3.12 9.51 -14.46
N GLU A 112 4.08 8.80 -13.91
CA GLU A 112 4.28 7.37 -14.17
C GLU A 112 4.58 6.63 -12.86
N ALA A 113 4.14 5.38 -12.82
CA ALA A 113 4.53 4.40 -11.82
C ALA A 113 4.59 3.01 -12.46
N TRP A 114 5.24 2.09 -11.78
CA TRP A 114 5.50 0.77 -12.32
C TRP A 114 5.11 -0.31 -11.31
N VAL A 115 4.47 -1.36 -11.79
CA VAL A 115 4.32 -2.62 -11.08
C VAL A 115 5.44 -3.54 -11.57
N ASP A 116 6.18 -4.18 -10.68
CA ASP A 116 7.38 -4.96 -11.02
C ASP A 116 7.14 -6.06 -12.04
N SER A 117 6.04 -6.78 -11.91
CA SER A 117 5.56 -7.84 -12.79
C SER A 117 4.11 -8.20 -12.46
N ASP A 118 3.47 -9.01 -13.29
CA ASP A 118 2.12 -9.51 -13.00
C ASP A 118 2.09 -10.80 -12.16
N GLY A 119 3.27 -11.33 -11.77
CA GLY A 119 3.40 -12.57 -11.01
C GLY A 119 3.36 -13.85 -11.88
N VAL A 120 3.15 -13.72 -13.19
CA VAL A 120 3.15 -14.82 -14.18
C VAL A 120 4.13 -14.53 -15.33
N VAL A 121 4.19 -13.29 -15.74
CA VAL A 121 5.14 -12.79 -16.75
C VAL A 121 6.06 -11.79 -16.05
N ASP A 122 7.38 -12.01 -16.15
CA ASP A 122 8.39 -11.16 -15.50
C ASP A 122 8.71 -9.91 -16.33
N GLU A 123 7.67 -9.12 -16.62
CA GLU A 123 7.77 -7.84 -17.30
C GLU A 123 7.09 -6.74 -16.49
N PRO A 124 7.72 -5.57 -16.35
CA PRO A 124 7.11 -4.44 -15.64
C PRO A 124 5.85 -3.94 -16.33
N LEU A 125 4.83 -3.61 -15.54
CA LEU A 125 3.60 -2.98 -16.02
C LEU A 125 3.66 -1.48 -15.74
N ARG A 126 3.57 -0.69 -16.80
CA ARG A 126 3.56 0.77 -16.72
C ARG A 126 2.16 1.29 -16.41
N ILE A 127 2.07 2.18 -15.46
CA ILE A 127 0.94 3.07 -15.22
C ILE A 127 1.35 4.46 -15.67
N ALA A 128 0.69 4.97 -16.69
CA ALA A 128 0.85 6.35 -17.14
C ALA A 128 -0.42 7.13 -16.82
N VAL A 129 -0.31 8.35 -16.32
CA VAL A 129 -1.43 9.24 -16.11
C VAL A 129 -1.17 10.62 -16.69
N ASN A 130 -2.13 11.13 -17.43
CA ASN A 130 -2.20 12.51 -17.87
C ASN A 130 -3.32 13.19 -17.11
N ILE A 131 -3.00 14.28 -16.42
CA ILE A 131 -3.96 15.02 -15.60
C ILE A 131 -4.13 16.40 -16.23
N GLU A 132 -5.25 16.63 -16.91
CA GLU A 132 -5.59 17.96 -17.42
C GLU A 132 -6.34 18.74 -16.33
N LYS A 133 -5.79 19.87 -15.92
CA LYS A 133 -6.48 20.83 -15.06
C LYS A 133 -7.12 21.88 -15.93
N LYS A 134 -8.43 21.96 -15.89
CA LYS A 134 -9.24 22.95 -16.63
C LYS A 134 -10.25 23.61 -15.71
N ASP A 135 -10.19 24.91 -15.61
CA ASP A 135 -10.97 25.70 -14.67
C ASP A 135 -10.78 25.23 -13.21
N SER A 136 -11.75 24.59 -12.61
CA SER A 136 -11.69 24.06 -11.25
C SER A 136 -11.89 22.55 -11.16
N ASP A 137 -11.78 21.85 -12.29
CA ASP A 137 -11.95 20.40 -12.38
C ASP A 137 -10.67 19.75 -12.92
N LEU A 138 -10.46 18.46 -12.57
CA LEU A 138 -9.34 17.63 -13.03
C LEU A 138 -9.86 16.48 -13.88
N TYR A 139 -9.17 16.23 -14.99
CA TYR A 139 -9.47 15.14 -15.93
C TYR A 139 -8.29 14.19 -15.98
N PHE A 140 -8.54 12.93 -15.63
CA PHE A 140 -7.53 11.87 -15.54
C PHE A 140 -7.66 10.94 -16.74
N ASP A 141 -6.58 10.81 -17.49
CA ASP A 141 -6.47 9.88 -18.62
C ASP A 141 -5.27 8.94 -18.40
N PHE A 142 -5.52 7.65 -18.44
CA PHE A 142 -4.51 6.60 -18.27
C PHE A 142 -4.04 5.99 -19.60
N ASP A 143 -4.27 6.65 -20.72
CA ASP A 143 -3.74 6.24 -22.01
C ASP A 143 -2.19 6.15 -21.95
N GLY A 144 -1.64 5.07 -22.52
CA GLY A 144 -0.21 4.76 -22.43
C GLY A 144 0.15 3.82 -21.27
N SER A 145 -0.80 3.43 -20.43
CA SER A 145 -0.61 2.34 -19.48
C SER A 145 -0.55 0.97 -20.20
N SER A 146 0.11 0.01 -19.57
CA SER A 146 0.27 -1.36 -20.13
C SER A 146 -1.07 -2.02 -20.43
N PRO A 147 -1.13 -2.91 -21.45
CA PRO A 147 -2.34 -3.68 -21.76
C PRO A 147 -2.72 -4.63 -20.61
N PRO A 148 -3.92 -5.22 -20.63
CA PRO A 148 -4.33 -6.19 -19.62
C PRO A 148 -3.32 -7.32 -19.47
N CYS A 149 -2.88 -7.60 -18.25
CA CYS A 149 -1.87 -8.60 -17.94
C CYS A 149 -2.48 -10.00 -17.74
N LYS A 150 -1.63 -11.02 -17.73
CA LYS A 150 -2.01 -12.43 -17.58
C LYS A 150 -2.23 -12.80 -16.13
N GLY A 151 -1.40 -12.27 -15.25
CA GLY A 151 -1.42 -12.51 -13.81
C GLY A 151 -2.40 -11.61 -13.06
N PRO A 152 -2.43 -11.68 -11.71
CA PRO A 152 -3.47 -11.06 -10.88
C PRO A 152 -3.28 -9.56 -10.60
N MET A 153 -2.40 -8.89 -11.33
CA MET A 153 -2.15 -7.44 -11.17
C MET A 153 -3.05 -6.57 -12.05
N ASN A 154 -4.17 -7.08 -12.56
CA ASN A 154 -5.16 -6.23 -13.20
C ASN A 154 -6.00 -5.48 -12.17
N SER A 155 -6.44 -4.25 -12.47
CA SER A 155 -7.34 -3.45 -11.63
C SER A 155 -8.73 -3.36 -12.25
N VAL A 156 -9.75 -3.42 -11.41
CA VAL A 156 -11.13 -3.11 -11.84
C VAL A 156 -11.36 -1.60 -11.80
N LEU A 157 -12.27 -1.10 -12.65
CA LEU A 157 -12.56 0.34 -12.75
C LEU A 157 -12.83 1.00 -11.39
N ALA A 158 -13.60 0.34 -10.53
CA ALA A 158 -13.92 0.87 -9.20
C ALA A 158 -12.66 1.09 -8.35
N THR A 159 -11.70 0.18 -8.39
CA THR A 159 -10.42 0.33 -7.67
C THR A 159 -9.57 1.43 -8.30
N THR A 160 -9.50 1.49 -9.63
CA THR A 160 -8.77 2.55 -10.35
C THR A 160 -9.31 3.94 -9.99
N CYS A 161 -10.63 4.14 -10.04
CA CYS A 161 -11.24 5.39 -9.59
C CYS A 161 -10.97 5.68 -8.11
N SER A 162 -11.12 4.68 -7.24
CA SER A 162 -10.87 4.85 -5.81
C SER A 162 -9.41 5.22 -5.52
N SER A 163 -8.46 4.74 -6.32
CA SER A 163 -7.04 5.08 -6.18
C SER A 163 -6.75 6.54 -6.50
N VAL A 164 -7.40 7.09 -7.54
CA VAL A 164 -7.35 8.52 -7.85
C VAL A 164 -7.97 9.34 -6.70
N TYR A 165 -9.13 8.92 -6.20
CA TYR A 165 -9.78 9.60 -5.08
C TYR A 165 -8.91 9.56 -3.81
N LEU A 166 -8.26 8.43 -3.55
CA LEU A 166 -7.30 8.27 -2.47
C LEU A 166 -6.14 9.25 -2.61
N ALA A 167 -5.50 9.31 -3.77
CA ALA A 167 -4.39 10.23 -4.03
C ALA A 167 -4.81 11.69 -3.81
N MET A 168 -5.96 12.09 -4.33
CA MET A 168 -6.47 13.45 -4.14
C MET A 168 -6.82 13.76 -2.68
N LYS A 169 -7.21 12.74 -1.90
CA LYS A 169 -7.45 12.89 -0.45
C LYS A 169 -6.15 12.92 0.37
N HIS A 170 -5.07 12.33 -0.10
CA HIS A 170 -3.74 12.55 0.47
C HIS A 170 -3.25 13.96 0.22
N ILE A 171 -3.47 14.50 -0.99
CA ILE A 171 -3.08 15.86 -1.37
C ILE A 171 -3.93 16.92 -0.64
N PHE A 172 -5.24 16.70 -0.54
CA PHE A 172 -6.19 17.62 0.11
C PHE A 172 -6.96 16.94 1.25
N PRO A 173 -6.29 16.63 2.38
CA PRO A 173 -6.88 15.86 3.48
C PRO A 173 -8.02 16.57 4.21
N ASP A 174 -8.04 17.89 4.20
CA ASP A 174 -8.99 18.75 4.91
C ASP A 174 -10.38 18.85 4.25
N VAL A 175 -10.53 18.45 2.97
CA VAL A 175 -11.85 18.40 2.33
C VAL A 175 -12.67 17.23 2.91
N PRO A 176 -13.94 17.45 3.37
CA PRO A 176 -14.75 16.39 3.95
C PRO A 176 -14.99 15.23 2.98
N ILE A 177 -14.98 13.98 3.49
CA ILE A 177 -15.18 12.78 2.66
C ILE A 177 -16.67 12.53 2.44
N ASN A 178 -17.15 12.84 1.24
CA ASN A 178 -18.43 12.42 0.72
C ASN A 178 -18.41 12.40 -0.82
N ALA A 179 -19.48 11.98 -1.46
CA ALA A 179 -19.53 11.89 -2.93
C ALA A 179 -19.22 13.22 -3.64
N GLY A 180 -19.61 14.35 -3.06
CA GLY A 180 -19.35 15.67 -3.65
C GLY A 180 -17.88 16.03 -3.74
N THR A 181 -17.03 15.50 -2.84
CA THR A 181 -15.59 15.69 -2.88
C THR A 181 -14.97 15.24 -4.20
N PHE A 182 -15.57 14.24 -4.82
CA PHE A 182 -15.08 13.61 -6.04
C PHE A 182 -15.80 14.10 -7.31
N ASP A 183 -16.85 14.93 -7.17
CA ASP A 183 -17.58 15.48 -8.32
C ASP A 183 -16.70 16.27 -9.32
N PRO A 184 -15.64 17.00 -8.92
CA PRO A 184 -14.75 17.68 -9.85
C PRO A 184 -13.60 16.81 -10.40
N LEU A 185 -13.56 15.52 -10.09
CA LEU A 185 -12.56 14.58 -10.56
C LEU A 185 -13.15 13.66 -11.63
N HIS A 186 -12.78 13.89 -12.88
CA HIS A 186 -13.28 13.17 -14.04
C HIS A 186 -12.27 12.14 -14.51
N ILE A 187 -12.60 10.87 -14.41
CA ILE A 187 -11.70 9.78 -14.78
C ILE A 187 -12.24 9.14 -16.07
N LYS A 188 -11.44 9.21 -17.12
CA LYS A 188 -11.73 8.52 -18.38
C LYS A 188 -11.56 7.02 -18.17
N ASP A 189 -12.52 6.21 -18.67
CA ASP A 189 -12.43 4.76 -18.62
C ASP A 189 -11.13 4.29 -19.31
N PRO A 190 -10.19 3.62 -18.61
CA PRO A 190 -8.92 3.19 -19.18
C PRO A 190 -9.05 1.87 -19.94
N ASP A 191 -9.99 1.82 -20.90
CA ASP A 191 -10.27 0.63 -21.68
C ASP A 191 -9.04 0.18 -22.50
N GLY A 192 -8.84 -1.12 -22.57
CA GLY A 192 -7.66 -1.68 -23.25
C GLY A 192 -6.40 -1.73 -22.37
N THR A 193 -6.45 -1.24 -21.13
CA THR A 193 -5.34 -1.31 -20.18
C THR A 193 -5.60 -2.33 -19.05
N PHE A 194 -4.55 -2.71 -18.31
CA PHE A 194 -4.69 -3.55 -17.12
C PHE A 194 -5.40 -2.84 -15.95
N LEU A 195 -5.66 -1.54 -16.07
CA LEU A 195 -6.40 -0.74 -15.09
C LEU A 195 -7.92 -0.81 -15.26
N TYR A 196 -8.39 -1.59 -16.25
CA TYR A 196 -9.81 -1.82 -16.54
C TYR A 196 -10.09 -3.29 -16.85
N ALA A 197 -9.82 -4.15 -15.86
CA ALA A 197 -10.02 -5.58 -16.00
C ALA A 197 -11.47 -5.95 -16.28
N LYS A 198 -11.64 -6.81 -17.27
CA LYS A 198 -12.91 -7.47 -17.62
C LYS A 198 -12.79 -8.98 -17.34
N TYR A 199 -13.91 -9.58 -16.95
CA TYR A 199 -13.98 -11.05 -16.76
C TYR A 199 -13.37 -11.79 -17.97
N PRO A 200 -12.59 -12.86 -17.77
CA PRO A 200 -12.28 -13.58 -16.53
C PRO A 200 -10.92 -13.22 -15.89
N ARG A 201 -10.40 -12.02 -16.11
CA ARG A 201 -9.06 -11.66 -15.63
C ARG A 201 -8.95 -11.67 -14.10
N PRO A 202 -7.84 -12.20 -13.57
CA PRO A 202 -7.57 -12.21 -12.13
C PRO A 202 -7.21 -10.81 -11.64
N VAL A 203 -7.55 -10.50 -10.39
CA VAL A 203 -7.47 -9.15 -9.81
C VAL A 203 -7.04 -9.14 -8.34
N SER A 204 -6.48 -10.24 -7.78
CA SER A 204 -6.18 -10.30 -6.35
C SER A 204 -5.18 -9.25 -5.88
N GLY A 205 -4.26 -8.81 -6.73
CA GLY A 205 -3.30 -7.74 -6.44
C GLY A 205 -3.84 -6.33 -6.62
N CYS A 206 -5.07 -6.15 -7.14
CA CYS A 206 -5.54 -4.83 -7.55
C CYS A 206 -5.67 -3.85 -6.37
N ALA A 207 -6.29 -4.27 -5.28
CA ALA A 207 -6.58 -3.38 -4.14
C ALA A 207 -5.37 -3.15 -3.23
N ALA A 208 -4.48 -4.13 -3.13
CA ALA A 208 -3.35 -4.08 -2.20
C ALA A 208 -2.09 -3.47 -2.82
N GLU A 209 -1.87 -3.66 -4.12
CA GLU A 209 -0.64 -3.24 -4.80
C GLU A 209 -0.90 -2.23 -5.92
N VAL A 210 -1.68 -2.59 -6.95
CA VAL A 210 -1.90 -1.73 -8.13
C VAL A 210 -2.55 -0.40 -7.75
N SER A 211 -3.48 -0.39 -6.79
CA SER A 211 -4.13 0.83 -6.31
C SER A 211 -3.13 1.86 -5.79
N GLN A 212 -2.08 1.40 -5.11
CA GLN A 212 -1.04 2.26 -4.56
C GLN A 212 -0.12 2.81 -5.63
N ARG A 213 0.18 1.99 -6.68
CA ARG A 213 0.94 2.46 -7.86
C ARG A 213 0.18 3.52 -8.64
N ILE A 214 -1.15 3.40 -8.76
CA ILE A 214 -1.99 4.44 -9.38
C ILE A 214 -1.88 5.75 -8.58
N ALA A 215 -1.94 5.68 -7.24
CA ALA A 215 -1.79 6.87 -6.41
C ALA A 215 -0.40 7.52 -6.57
N GLU A 216 0.66 6.71 -6.67
CA GLU A 216 2.01 7.22 -6.94
C GLU A 216 2.14 7.93 -8.28
N ALA A 217 1.55 7.38 -9.35
CA ALA A 217 1.53 8.05 -10.64
C ALA A 217 0.86 9.44 -10.54
N VAL A 218 -0.23 9.54 -9.74
CA VAL A 218 -0.89 10.83 -9.48
C VAL A 218 0.00 11.77 -8.67
N PHE A 219 0.73 11.27 -7.65
CA PHE A 219 1.69 12.10 -6.90
C PHE A 219 2.83 12.56 -7.81
N ALA A 220 3.40 11.68 -8.63
CA ALA A 220 4.44 12.04 -9.59
C ALA A 220 4.00 13.14 -10.58
N ALA A 221 2.73 13.10 -11.03
CA ALA A 221 2.18 14.12 -11.91
C ALA A 221 2.00 15.48 -11.22
N LEU A 222 1.68 15.49 -9.93
CA LEU A 222 1.26 16.70 -9.22
C LEU A 222 2.32 17.29 -8.27
N VAL A 223 3.47 16.64 -8.10
CA VAL A 223 4.51 17.13 -7.19
C VAL A 223 5.17 18.43 -7.67
N GLU A 224 5.38 18.60 -8.98
CA GLU A 224 5.96 19.83 -9.52
C GLU A 224 5.02 21.05 -9.40
N PRO A 225 3.71 20.96 -9.77
CA PRO A 225 2.81 22.09 -9.61
C PRO A 225 2.36 22.33 -8.15
N LEU A 226 2.53 21.38 -7.25
CA LEU A 226 2.18 21.47 -5.83
C LEU A 226 3.33 21.02 -4.91
N PRO A 227 4.52 21.63 -5.03
CA PRO A 227 5.72 21.15 -4.31
C PRO A 227 5.58 21.22 -2.78
N ASP A 228 4.76 22.15 -2.27
CA ASP A 228 4.56 22.35 -0.83
C ASP A 228 3.51 21.38 -0.23
N ILE A 229 2.84 20.58 -1.06
CA ILE A 229 1.70 19.76 -0.62
C ILE A 229 1.92 18.29 -0.93
N VAL A 230 2.44 17.97 -2.13
CA VAL A 230 2.60 16.59 -2.60
C VAL A 230 3.89 15.99 -2.05
N THR A 231 3.85 14.73 -1.69
CA THR A 231 4.97 13.96 -1.13
C THR A 231 5.72 13.20 -2.23
N ALA A 232 6.96 12.83 -1.99
CA ALA A 232 7.66 11.80 -2.74
C ALA A 232 6.92 10.44 -2.59
N ALA A 233 7.28 9.46 -3.41
CA ALA A 233 6.58 8.17 -3.39
C ALA A 233 6.70 7.46 -2.04
N PRO A 234 5.59 6.97 -1.47
CA PRO A 234 5.61 6.08 -0.30
C PRO A 234 6.06 4.67 -0.69
N ALA A 235 6.29 3.80 0.28
CA ALA A 235 6.60 2.38 0.06
C ALA A 235 5.60 1.63 -0.83
N GLY A 236 4.38 2.12 -0.88
CA GLY A 236 3.35 1.75 -1.83
C GLY A 236 3.07 0.26 -2.00
N SER A 237 3.37 -0.53 -1.01
CA SER A 237 3.04 -1.94 -0.91
C SER A 237 2.41 -2.20 0.45
N SER A 238 1.42 -3.10 0.49
CA SER A 238 0.84 -3.52 1.77
C SER A 238 1.71 -4.54 2.51
N GLY A 239 2.74 -5.07 1.85
CA GLY A 239 3.62 -6.06 2.44
C GLY A 239 2.88 -7.35 2.80
N ASN A 240 2.04 -7.85 1.87
CA ASN A 240 1.20 -9.03 2.11
C ASN A 240 2.05 -10.30 2.16
N PHE A 241 2.28 -10.82 3.35
CA PHE A 241 2.86 -12.12 3.61
C PHE A 241 1.82 -13.03 4.27
N ALA A 242 1.52 -14.16 3.66
CA ALA A 242 0.67 -15.19 4.23
C ALA A 242 1.46 -16.47 4.47
N LEU A 243 1.26 -17.09 5.63
CA LEU A 243 1.81 -18.39 5.99
C LEU A 243 0.66 -19.26 6.48
N GLY A 244 0.33 -20.30 5.74
CA GLY A 244 -0.77 -21.19 6.09
C GLY A 244 -0.34 -22.65 6.14
N GLY A 245 -0.85 -23.38 7.13
CA GLY A 245 -0.47 -24.75 7.35
C GLY A 245 -1.30 -25.43 8.45
N TYR A 246 -0.69 -26.42 9.09
CA TYR A 246 -1.30 -27.16 10.17
C TYR A 246 -0.39 -27.14 11.42
N ASP A 247 -0.95 -26.76 12.56
CA ASP A 247 -0.27 -26.79 13.85
C ASP A 247 -0.56 -28.12 14.57
N PRO A 248 0.39 -29.06 14.61
CA PRO A 248 0.16 -30.38 15.21
C PRO A 248 0.00 -30.35 16.74
N GLU A 249 0.50 -29.32 17.42
CA GLU A 249 0.33 -29.17 18.86
C GLU A 249 -1.10 -28.71 19.22
N LYS A 250 -1.67 -27.82 18.39
CA LYS A 250 -3.04 -27.32 18.58
C LYS A 250 -4.09 -28.12 17.81
N ASP A 251 -3.67 -29.12 17.06
CA ASP A 251 -4.51 -30.00 16.23
C ASP A 251 -5.48 -29.21 15.34
N ARG A 252 -4.97 -28.20 14.62
CA ARG A 252 -5.80 -27.34 13.77
C ARG A 252 -5.03 -26.68 12.63
N PRO A 253 -5.71 -26.37 11.51
CA PRO A 253 -5.16 -25.53 10.48
C PRO A 253 -4.97 -24.08 11.00
N PHE A 254 -3.99 -23.38 10.42
CA PHE A 254 -3.78 -21.96 10.66
C PHE A 254 -3.54 -21.20 9.37
N VAL A 255 -3.85 -19.93 9.38
CA VAL A 255 -3.40 -18.95 8.37
C VAL A 255 -2.96 -17.70 9.12
N MET A 256 -1.64 -17.49 9.16
CA MET A 256 -1.04 -16.24 9.59
C MET A 256 -1.06 -15.28 8.38
N TYR A 257 -1.47 -14.06 8.61
CA TYR A 257 -1.43 -13.01 7.61
C TYR A 257 -0.74 -11.79 8.22
N GLN A 258 0.43 -11.46 7.68
CA GLN A 258 1.25 -10.35 8.12
C GLN A 258 1.16 -9.22 7.09
N ILE A 259 0.84 -8.04 7.56
CA ILE A 259 0.91 -6.80 6.80
C ILE A 259 2.03 -5.97 7.41
N SER A 260 3.01 -5.60 6.62
CA SER A 260 4.05 -4.68 7.04
C SER A 260 4.33 -3.73 5.88
N GLY A 261 3.86 -2.51 5.99
CA GLY A 261 4.13 -1.47 4.99
C GLY A 261 5.61 -1.10 4.99
N GLY A 262 5.92 0.12 4.57
CA GLY A 262 7.29 0.63 4.55
C GLY A 262 7.33 2.10 4.91
N GLY A 263 8.35 2.79 4.48
CA GLY A 263 8.50 4.22 4.71
C GLY A 263 7.55 5.05 3.83
N TYR A 264 7.07 6.16 4.34
CA TYR A 264 6.41 7.18 3.51
C TYR A 264 7.44 8.09 2.83
N GLY A 265 7.07 8.70 1.72
CA GLY A 265 7.89 9.72 1.07
C GLY A 265 8.09 10.95 1.95
N GLY A 266 9.24 11.62 1.79
CA GLY A 266 9.44 12.96 2.33
C GLY A 266 8.52 13.98 1.64
N ASN A 267 8.30 15.13 2.27
CA ASN A 267 7.56 16.25 1.70
C ASN A 267 8.23 17.58 2.06
N ALA A 268 7.68 18.70 1.66
CA ALA A 268 8.29 20.02 1.91
C ALA A 268 8.55 20.31 3.41
N ASP A 269 7.67 19.83 4.30
CA ASP A 269 7.72 20.15 5.72
C ASP A 269 8.47 19.12 6.55
N HIS A 270 8.34 17.82 6.22
CA HIS A 270 8.72 16.72 7.10
C HIS A 270 9.47 15.61 6.38
N ASP A 271 10.36 14.94 7.13
CA ASP A 271 10.87 13.63 6.77
C ASP A 271 9.73 12.62 6.65
N GLY A 272 9.87 11.64 5.78
CA GLY A 272 8.88 10.58 5.61
C GLY A 272 8.66 9.79 6.91
N LEU A 273 7.42 9.39 7.14
CA LEU A 273 7.05 8.58 8.30
C LEU A 273 7.67 7.18 8.18
N THR A 274 8.42 6.78 9.21
CA THR A 274 9.07 5.46 9.27
C THR A 274 8.05 4.37 9.57
N ASN A 275 8.12 3.27 8.84
CA ASN A 275 7.20 2.13 8.94
C ASN A 275 5.74 2.58 9.06
N GLY A 276 5.39 3.56 8.23
CA GLY A 276 4.01 4.00 8.09
C GLY A 276 3.16 2.88 7.51
N CYS A 277 1.90 3.13 7.40
CA CYS A 277 1.01 2.23 6.71
C CYS A 277 1.20 2.32 5.19
N SER A 278 0.66 1.35 4.49
CA SER A 278 0.45 1.46 3.06
C SER A 278 -0.41 2.69 2.70
N THR A 279 -0.26 3.21 1.50
CA THR A 279 -1.00 4.38 0.99
C THR A 279 -2.52 4.23 1.12
N ILE A 280 -3.03 3.00 1.04
CA ILE A 280 -4.47 2.71 1.06
C ILE A 280 -5.13 2.78 2.45
N GLY A 281 -4.39 2.95 3.53
CA GLY A 281 -5.03 3.11 4.82
C GLY A 281 -4.18 2.80 6.03
N ILE A 282 -4.78 2.92 7.21
CA ILE A 282 -4.15 2.68 8.49
C ILE A 282 -4.17 1.17 8.78
N SER A 283 -3.22 0.43 8.23
CA SER A 283 -2.97 -0.95 8.66
C SER A 283 -2.05 -0.92 9.88
N LYS A 284 -2.32 -1.81 10.83
CA LYS A 284 -1.45 -2.01 11.98
C LYS A 284 -0.99 -3.46 11.98
N THR A 285 0.31 -3.65 12.07
CA THR A 285 0.88 -4.96 12.33
C THR A 285 0.39 -5.45 13.70
N GLN A 286 0.02 -6.72 13.81
CA GLN A 286 -0.28 -7.33 15.09
C GLN A 286 0.99 -7.35 15.95
N PRO A 287 0.88 -7.22 17.29
CA PRO A 287 2.03 -7.43 18.17
C PRO A 287 2.64 -8.81 17.91
N ILE A 288 3.97 -8.86 17.82
CA ILE A 288 4.72 -10.10 17.51
C ILE A 288 4.41 -11.19 18.51
N GLU A 289 4.34 -10.85 19.79
CA GLU A 289 4.03 -11.76 20.88
C GLU A 289 2.65 -12.41 20.71
N VAL A 290 1.69 -11.68 20.13
CA VAL A 290 0.38 -12.22 19.81
C VAL A 290 0.46 -13.20 18.64
N LEU A 291 1.25 -12.88 17.61
CA LEU A 291 1.46 -13.79 16.48
C LEU A 291 2.10 -15.10 16.92
N GLU A 292 3.13 -15.05 17.75
CA GLU A 292 3.83 -16.23 18.30
C GLU A 292 2.93 -17.09 19.20
N GLN A 293 2.00 -16.47 19.94
CA GLN A 293 1.00 -17.21 20.71
C GLN A 293 -0.04 -17.93 19.86
N TYR A 294 -0.44 -17.30 18.75
CA TYR A 294 -1.50 -17.85 17.88
C TYR A 294 -0.97 -18.87 16.88
N TYR A 295 0.24 -18.67 16.35
CA TYR A 295 0.82 -19.42 15.24
C TYR A 295 2.10 -20.14 15.66
N PRO A 296 2.49 -21.23 14.99
CA PRO A 296 3.72 -21.98 15.31
C PRO A 296 4.97 -21.31 14.73
N VAL A 297 5.18 -20.03 15.04
CA VAL A 297 6.27 -19.20 14.50
C VAL A 297 7.07 -18.51 15.59
N LEU A 298 8.32 -18.13 15.26
CA LEU A 298 9.18 -17.30 16.07
C LEU A 298 9.73 -16.15 15.23
N PHE A 299 9.63 -14.94 15.73
CA PHE A 299 10.24 -13.77 15.11
C PHE A 299 11.64 -13.57 15.67
N HIS A 300 12.68 -13.78 14.88
CA HIS A 300 14.07 -13.52 15.28
C HIS A 300 14.41 -12.04 15.20
N GLU A 301 13.74 -11.30 14.32
CA GLU A 301 13.97 -9.88 14.10
C GLU A 301 12.66 -9.19 13.76
N TYR A 302 12.49 -7.99 14.29
CA TYR A 302 11.55 -6.98 13.81
C TYR A 302 12.18 -5.63 14.14
N SER A 303 12.96 -5.11 13.20
CA SER A 303 13.80 -3.94 13.39
C SER A 303 13.59 -2.91 12.28
N LEU A 304 14.11 -1.73 12.48
CA LEU A 304 14.14 -0.69 11.47
C LEU A 304 15.14 -1.09 10.38
N ARG A 305 14.76 -0.98 9.12
CA ARG A 305 15.65 -1.24 7.99
C ARG A 305 16.49 0.01 7.73
N GLU A 306 17.73 -0.02 8.22
CA GLU A 306 18.70 1.05 8.03
C GLU A 306 18.90 1.38 6.54
N SER A 307 19.20 2.63 6.24
CA SER A 307 19.50 3.14 4.89
C SER A 307 18.37 2.95 3.86
N SER A 308 17.19 2.48 4.27
CA SER A 308 16.11 2.19 3.32
C SER A 308 15.36 3.44 2.83
N GLY A 309 15.34 4.53 3.59
CA GLY A 309 14.74 5.79 3.17
C GLY A 309 15.60 6.54 2.17
N GLY A 310 15.01 7.00 1.07
CA GLY A 310 15.71 7.81 0.06
C GLY A 310 16.24 9.12 0.64
N ALA A 311 17.46 9.50 0.26
CA ALA A 311 18.05 10.75 0.71
C ALA A 311 17.36 11.96 0.07
N GLY A 312 17.24 13.06 0.82
CA GLY A 312 16.63 14.31 0.39
C GLY A 312 16.90 15.42 1.38
N GLU A 313 16.53 16.64 1.09
CA GLU A 313 16.44 17.70 2.09
C GLU A 313 15.53 17.23 3.23
N LYS A 314 14.44 16.60 2.86
CA LYS A 314 13.59 15.75 3.72
C LYS A 314 13.74 14.31 3.25
N ARG A 315 14.31 13.46 4.10
CA ARG A 315 14.50 12.05 3.75
C ARG A 315 13.20 11.29 3.70
N GLY A 316 13.18 10.19 2.95
CA GLY A 316 12.13 9.19 3.05
C GLY A 316 12.08 8.53 4.45
N GLY A 317 10.95 7.99 4.80
CA GLY A 317 10.79 7.12 5.96
C GLY A 317 11.45 5.77 5.73
N PHE A 318 11.81 5.07 6.81
CA PHE A 318 12.43 3.75 6.71
C PHE A 318 11.39 2.63 6.69
N GLY A 319 11.70 1.58 5.98
CA GLY A 319 11.04 0.29 6.10
C GLY A 319 11.46 -0.46 7.36
N VAL A 320 11.08 -1.72 7.44
CA VAL A 320 11.47 -2.65 8.50
C VAL A 320 12.08 -3.92 7.92
N ASN A 321 12.97 -4.53 8.69
CA ASN A 321 13.37 -5.92 8.52
C ASN A 321 12.56 -6.78 9.49
N TYR A 322 12.07 -7.93 9.04
CA TYR A 322 11.59 -8.95 9.92
C TYR A 322 11.98 -10.34 9.41
N THR A 323 12.26 -11.24 10.34
CA THR A 323 12.57 -12.64 10.06
C THR A 323 11.68 -13.54 10.89
N VAL A 324 11.06 -14.52 10.24
CA VAL A 324 10.07 -15.43 10.83
C VAL A 324 10.48 -16.86 10.56
N GLU A 325 10.67 -17.65 11.61
CA GLU A 325 10.91 -19.11 11.56
C GLU A 325 9.61 -19.87 11.80
N LEU A 326 9.40 -20.95 11.04
CA LEU A 326 8.38 -21.95 11.37
C LEU A 326 8.94 -22.92 12.40
N LEU A 327 8.33 -23.02 13.58
CA LEU A 327 8.80 -23.88 14.68
C LEU A 327 8.36 -25.33 14.57
N ARG A 328 7.17 -25.59 14.02
CA ARG A 328 6.57 -26.92 13.94
C ARG A 328 5.46 -26.98 12.88
N GLY A 329 5.16 -28.20 12.45
CA GLY A 329 4.18 -28.45 11.38
C GLY A 329 4.76 -28.19 10.01
N GLU A 330 3.91 -28.17 9.00
CA GLU A 330 4.25 -27.82 7.63
C GLU A 330 3.36 -26.65 7.19
N ALA A 331 3.92 -25.75 6.41
CA ALA A 331 3.21 -24.56 5.92
C ALA A 331 3.57 -24.23 4.48
N GLN A 332 2.79 -23.35 3.88
CA GLN A 332 3.06 -22.71 2.61
C GLN A 332 3.11 -21.20 2.81
N ALA A 333 4.15 -20.57 2.28
CA ALA A 333 4.28 -19.13 2.25
C ALA A 333 3.80 -18.57 0.90
N SER A 334 3.19 -17.38 0.95
CA SER A 334 2.80 -16.62 -0.23
C SER A 334 3.08 -15.14 -0.01
N PHE A 335 3.55 -14.47 -1.06
CA PHE A 335 3.89 -13.05 -1.06
C PHE A 335 3.16 -12.37 -2.21
N VAL A 336 2.45 -11.29 -1.90
CA VAL A 336 1.90 -10.38 -2.90
C VAL A 336 2.29 -8.97 -2.45
N MET A 337 3.47 -8.56 -2.88
CA MET A 337 4.08 -7.27 -2.58
C MET A 337 4.56 -6.63 -3.89
N ASP A 338 5.06 -5.41 -3.82
CA ASP A 338 5.64 -4.72 -4.97
C ASP A 338 6.90 -3.95 -4.57
N HIS A 339 7.46 -3.17 -5.51
CA HIS A 339 8.74 -2.49 -5.32
C HIS A 339 9.94 -3.40 -5.03
N GLY A 340 9.93 -4.62 -5.52
CA GLY A 340 11.10 -5.49 -5.42
C GLY A 340 12.18 -5.20 -6.47
N ARG A 341 11.79 -4.57 -7.60
CA ARG A 341 12.68 -4.23 -8.70
C ARG A 341 13.21 -2.80 -8.60
N VAL A 342 12.32 -1.86 -8.38
CA VAL A 342 12.62 -0.44 -8.27
C VAL A 342 12.01 0.09 -6.98
N GLY A 343 12.79 0.80 -6.18
CA GLY A 343 12.32 1.41 -4.95
C GLY A 343 11.35 2.58 -5.19
N PRO A 344 10.67 3.06 -4.15
CA PRO A 344 9.81 4.24 -4.22
C PRO A 344 10.58 5.47 -4.67
N GLN A 345 10.06 6.18 -5.66
CA GLN A 345 10.76 7.29 -6.31
C GLN A 345 10.88 8.51 -5.41
N GLY A 346 12.06 9.14 -5.44
CA GLY A 346 12.28 10.45 -4.86
C GLY A 346 11.58 11.55 -5.68
N ALA A 347 11.45 12.74 -5.10
CA ALA A 347 10.84 13.89 -5.74
C ALA A 347 11.72 15.13 -5.63
N LEU A 348 11.65 16.03 -6.63
CA LEU A 348 12.31 17.34 -6.67
C LEU A 348 13.83 17.30 -6.36
N GLY A 349 14.51 16.24 -6.83
CA GLY A 349 15.94 16.01 -6.60
C GLY A 349 16.27 15.09 -5.43
N GLY A 350 15.27 14.57 -4.72
CA GLY A 350 15.44 13.51 -3.74
C GLY A 350 15.75 12.16 -4.41
N GLN A 351 16.38 11.27 -3.67
CA GLN A 351 16.76 9.93 -4.12
C GLN A 351 15.66 8.91 -3.83
N ASP A 352 15.68 7.81 -4.57
CA ASP A 352 14.74 6.71 -4.38
C ASP A 352 14.99 5.99 -3.04
N GLY A 353 13.93 5.45 -2.44
CA GLY A 353 14.05 4.51 -1.32
C GLY A 353 14.55 3.14 -1.76
N LEU A 354 15.07 2.34 -0.81
CA LEU A 354 15.45 0.96 -1.12
C LEU A 354 14.23 0.11 -1.49
N PRO A 355 14.40 -0.81 -2.45
CA PRO A 355 13.32 -1.70 -2.87
C PRO A 355 12.97 -2.75 -1.79
N ASN A 356 11.81 -3.38 -1.94
CA ASN A 356 11.40 -4.54 -1.17
C ASN A 356 12.35 -5.72 -1.39
N ALA A 357 12.57 -6.54 -0.37
CA ALA A 357 13.40 -7.74 -0.45
C ALA A 357 12.73 -8.90 0.27
N VAL A 358 12.54 -10.02 -0.42
CA VAL A 358 12.03 -11.27 0.15
C VAL A 358 13.08 -12.36 -0.04
N THR A 359 13.37 -13.08 1.04
CA THR A 359 14.29 -14.23 1.01
C THR A 359 13.74 -15.33 1.91
N VAL A 360 13.78 -16.56 1.43
CA VAL A 360 13.44 -17.74 2.24
C VAL A 360 14.69 -18.60 2.39
N TYR A 361 15.08 -18.93 3.61
CA TYR A 361 16.18 -19.82 3.93
C TYR A 361 15.59 -21.20 4.25
N ARG A 362 15.91 -22.19 3.43
CA ARG A 362 15.45 -23.57 3.56
C ARG A 362 16.63 -24.52 3.55
N ASN A 363 16.74 -25.36 4.58
CA ASN A 363 17.86 -26.33 4.69
C ASN A 363 19.25 -25.68 4.52
N GLY A 364 19.40 -24.42 4.91
CA GLY A 364 20.63 -23.64 4.75
C GLY A 364 20.84 -23.03 3.34
N GLU A 365 19.92 -23.26 2.42
CA GLU A 365 19.93 -22.67 1.07
C GLU A 365 19.05 -21.41 1.01
N LYS A 366 19.52 -20.44 0.23
CA LYS A 366 18.81 -19.18 0.00
C LYS A 366 17.93 -19.31 -1.22
N TYR A 367 16.62 -19.02 -1.05
CA TYR A 367 15.66 -18.88 -2.12
C TYR A 367 15.17 -17.43 -2.21
N VAL A 368 15.16 -16.87 -3.39
CA VAL A 368 14.57 -15.56 -3.69
C VAL A 368 13.46 -15.78 -4.72
N PRO A 369 12.26 -15.24 -4.52
CA PRO A 369 11.17 -15.36 -5.48
C PRO A 369 11.57 -14.89 -6.88
N GLU A 370 11.15 -15.62 -7.93
CA GLU A 370 11.45 -15.28 -9.33
C GLU A 370 10.94 -13.88 -9.69
N HIS A 371 9.75 -13.54 -9.21
CA HIS A 371 9.15 -12.21 -9.35
C HIS A 371 9.51 -11.26 -8.18
N LEU A 372 10.66 -11.48 -7.53
CA LEU A 372 11.23 -10.73 -6.40
C LEU A 372 10.33 -10.70 -5.17
N SER A 373 9.22 -9.98 -5.22
CA SER A 373 8.28 -9.78 -4.11
C SER A 373 6.92 -10.46 -4.29
N LYS A 374 6.78 -11.27 -5.35
CA LYS A 374 5.54 -12.02 -5.68
C LYS A 374 5.86 -13.49 -5.90
N ASP A 375 5.25 -14.34 -5.09
CA ASP A 375 5.34 -15.80 -5.24
C ASP A 375 4.31 -16.47 -4.32
N GLN A 376 3.99 -17.73 -4.58
CA GLN A 376 3.07 -18.52 -3.77
C GLN A 376 3.44 -20.00 -3.73
N ASP A 377 2.77 -20.73 -2.85
CA ASP A 377 2.92 -22.18 -2.67
C ASP A 377 4.36 -22.60 -2.30
N ILE A 378 5.12 -21.68 -1.68
CA ILE A 378 6.49 -21.95 -1.24
C ILE A 378 6.41 -22.85 0.01
N PRO A 379 6.90 -24.11 -0.08
CA PRO A 379 6.86 -25.02 1.08
C PRO A 379 7.82 -24.51 2.17
N ILE A 380 7.34 -24.50 3.42
CA ILE A 380 8.06 -24.11 4.61
C ILE A 380 7.99 -25.25 5.63
N ALA A 381 9.14 -25.73 6.06
CA ALA A 381 9.30 -26.77 7.07
C ALA A 381 9.83 -26.18 8.40
N PRO A 382 9.75 -26.91 9.52
CA PRO A 382 10.33 -26.47 10.78
C PRO A 382 11.81 -26.12 10.65
N GLY A 383 12.21 -24.94 11.15
CA GLY A 383 13.55 -24.40 11.04
C GLY A 383 13.80 -23.55 9.78
N ASP A 384 12.89 -23.55 8.81
CA ASP A 384 12.97 -22.63 7.68
C ASP A 384 12.60 -21.21 8.11
N VAL A 385 13.29 -20.23 7.53
CA VAL A 385 13.18 -18.81 7.91
C VAL A 385 12.78 -17.96 6.70
N VAL A 386 11.75 -17.16 6.88
CA VAL A 386 11.32 -16.11 5.94
C VAL A 386 11.88 -14.78 6.40
N ALA A 387 12.67 -14.11 5.56
CA ALA A 387 13.21 -12.77 5.81
C ALA A 387 12.62 -11.77 4.82
N VAL A 388 12.11 -10.65 5.32
CA VAL A 388 11.55 -9.57 4.53
C VAL A 388 12.14 -8.24 4.96
N GLY A 389 12.64 -7.49 3.97
CA GLY A 389 12.99 -6.08 4.13
C GLY A 389 12.00 -5.22 3.37
N THR A 390 11.12 -4.47 4.06
CA THR A 390 10.12 -3.64 3.40
C THR A 390 10.74 -2.39 2.78
N PRO A 391 10.12 -1.76 1.74
CA PRO A 391 10.71 -0.61 1.06
C PRO A 391 10.80 0.60 1.99
N GLY A 392 11.79 1.47 1.74
CA GLY A 392 11.77 2.83 2.26
C GLY A 392 10.84 3.73 1.46
N GLY A 393 10.61 4.95 1.90
CA GLY A 393 9.98 6.01 1.10
C GLY A 393 11.00 6.79 0.27
N GLY A 394 10.57 7.47 -0.79
CA GLY A 394 11.42 8.37 -1.57
C GLY A 394 11.80 9.63 -0.80
N GLY A 395 13.01 10.16 -1.04
CA GLY A 395 13.48 11.44 -0.52
C GLY A 395 12.82 12.61 -1.26
N PHE A 396 12.80 13.77 -0.64
CA PHE A 396 12.24 15.00 -1.21
C PHE A 396 13.26 16.14 -1.19
N GLY A 397 13.47 16.79 -2.32
CA GLY A 397 14.44 17.88 -2.46
C GLY A 397 15.89 17.40 -2.48
N ASP A 398 16.80 18.28 -2.84
CA ASP A 398 18.25 17.98 -2.93
C ASP A 398 18.83 17.57 -1.56
N PRO A 399 19.38 16.36 -1.41
CA PRO A 399 19.96 15.88 -0.15
C PRO A 399 21.08 16.78 0.40
N ARG A 400 21.79 17.49 -0.47
CA ARG A 400 22.84 18.46 -0.06
C ARG A 400 22.29 19.66 0.69
N LYS A 401 20.98 19.93 0.62
CA LYS A 401 20.30 20.97 1.38
C LYS A 401 19.87 20.54 2.78
N ARG A 402 19.91 19.21 3.08
CA ARG A 402 19.60 18.73 4.42
C ARG A 402 20.56 19.34 5.44
N PRO A 403 20.08 19.93 6.55
CA PRO A 403 20.93 20.48 7.60
C PRO A 403 21.94 19.42 8.09
N PRO A 404 23.26 19.73 8.12
CA PRO A 404 24.29 18.76 8.50
C PRO A 404 24.09 18.17 9.89
N GLU A 405 23.50 18.93 10.82
CA GLU A 405 23.18 18.49 12.18
C GLU A 405 22.11 17.42 12.20
N LEU A 406 21.15 17.45 11.27
CA LEU A 406 20.13 16.40 11.12
C LEU A 406 20.77 15.13 10.55
N VAL A 407 21.71 15.25 9.60
CA VAL A 407 22.46 14.09 9.09
C VAL A 407 23.30 13.45 10.22
N LEU A 408 23.97 14.25 11.05
CA LEU A 408 24.69 13.74 12.22
C LEU A 408 23.73 13.00 13.19
N GLN A 409 22.54 13.54 13.42
CA GLN A 409 21.55 12.86 14.26
C GLN A 409 21.09 11.54 13.66
N ASP A 410 20.87 11.49 12.35
CA ASP A 410 20.46 10.27 11.65
C ASP A 410 21.56 9.19 11.75
N VAL A 411 22.82 9.56 11.57
CA VAL A 411 23.95 8.62 11.74
C VAL A 411 24.07 8.14 13.21
N ARG A 412 23.94 9.03 14.19
CA ARG A 412 23.94 8.65 15.62
C ARG A 412 22.82 7.68 15.99
N ARG A 413 21.69 7.74 15.28
CA ARG A 413 20.55 6.84 15.48
C ARG A 413 20.69 5.52 14.70
N GLY A 414 21.78 5.35 13.93
CA GLY A 414 21.96 4.18 13.09
C GLY A 414 21.09 4.16 11.84
N TYR A 415 20.56 5.31 11.42
CA TYR A 415 19.70 5.40 10.23
C TYR A 415 20.49 5.36 8.94
N TYR A 416 21.68 5.96 8.95
CA TYR A 416 22.66 5.97 7.88
C TYR A 416 24.06 5.76 8.45
N THR A 417 24.97 5.29 7.61
CA THR A 417 26.39 5.19 7.93
C THR A 417 27.11 6.53 7.74
N MET A 418 28.35 6.63 8.25
CA MET A 418 29.20 7.82 7.98
C MET A 418 29.56 7.97 6.50
N GLU A 419 29.69 6.86 5.78
CA GLU A 419 29.96 6.83 4.36
C GLU A 419 28.75 7.38 3.59
N GLU A 420 27.54 6.93 3.91
CA GLU A 420 26.30 7.45 3.33
C GLU A 420 26.06 8.93 3.66
N ALA A 421 26.42 9.39 4.86
CA ALA A 421 26.36 10.81 5.20
C ALA A 421 27.21 11.66 4.26
N ARG A 422 28.40 11.15 3.91
CA ARG A 422 29.29 11.80 2.96
C ARG A 422 28.77 11.71 1.53
N ASP A 423 28.44 10.51 1.07
CA ASP A 423 28.17 10.24 -0.35
C ASP A 423 26.79 10.70 -0.78
N MET A 424 25.78 10.56 0.08
CA MET A 424 24.39 10.95 -0.25
C MET A 424 24.08 12.40 0.12
N PHE A 425 24.58 12.88 1.28
CA PHE A 425 24.23 14.20 1.81
C PHE A 425 25.36 15.23 1.70
N SER A 426 26.53 14.81 1.25
CA SER A 426 27.76 15.64 1.22
C SER A 426 28.07 16.25 2.60
N VAL A 427 27.97 15.43 3.67
CA VAL A 427 28.27 15.82 5.04
C VAL A 427 29.42 14.99 5.60
N VAL A 428 30.45 15.68 6.07
CA VAL A 428 31.61 15.04 6.71
C VAL A 428 31.43 15.11 8.23
N LEU A 429 31.50 13.95 8.89
CA LEU A 429 31.35 13.83 10.34
C LEU A 429 32.68 13.50 11.01
N SER A 430 32.83 13.93 12.26
CA SER A 430 33.95 13.49 13.09
C SER A 430 33.88 11.99 13.37
N SER A 431 35.04 11.33 13.50
CA SER A 431 35.11 9.86 13.69
C SER A 431 34.44 9.36 14.97
N ASP A 432 34.30 10.22 15.96
CA ASP A 432 33.62 9.95 17.23
C ASP A 432 32.13 10.32 17.21
N LEU A 433 31.62 10.79 16.04
CA LEU A 433 30.24 11.24 15.84
C LEU A 433 29.81 12.36 16.80
N THR A 434 30.74 13.20 17.31
CA THR A 434 30.40 14.30 18.21
C THR A 434 29.99 15.57 17.48
N SER A 435 30.50 15.76 16.25
CA SER A 435 30.31 16.99 15.48
C SER A 435 30.34 16.78 13.98
N VAL A 436 29.88 17.81 13.27
CA VAL A 436 30.06 17.95 11.82
C VAL A 436 31.42 18.63 11.56
N ASP A 437 32.20 18.11 10.62
CA ASP A 437 33.35 18.83 10.07
C ASP A 437 32.85 19.91 9.08
N GLY A 438 32.65 21.12 9.60
CA GLY A 438 32.10 22.24 8.83
C GLY A 438 32.93 22.61 7.60
N PRO A 439 34.26 22.81 7.73
CA PRO A 439 35.12 23.13 6.57
C PRO A 439 35.07 22.06 5.48
N ALA A 440 35.20 20.76 5.85
CA ALA A 440 35.17 19.66 4.89
C ALA A 440 33.78 19.49 4.25
N THR A 441 32.70 19.67 5.02
CA THR A 441 31.33 19.66 4.51
C THR A 441 31.10 20.80 3.52
N HIS A 442 31.55 22.00 3.83
CA HIS A 442 31.42 23.16 2.94
C HIS A 442 32.17 22.92 1.62
N ALA A 443 33.39 22.42 1.70
CA ALA A 443 34.19 22.10 0.51
C ALA A 443 33.50 21.05 -0.37
N LEU A 444 32.91 20.03 0.23
CA LEU A 444 32.21 18.95 -0.50
C LEU A 444 30.89 19.41 -1.14
N ARG A 445 30.15 20.32 -0.48
CA ARG A 445 28.90 20.89 -1.01
C ARG A 445 29.10 22.01 -2.04
N GLY A 446 30.24 22.65 -2.02
CA GLY A 446 30.59 23.75 -2.94
C GLY A 446 31.29 23.30 -4.24
N ALA A 447 31.60 22.00 -4.31
CA ALA A 447 32.18 21.37 -5.50
C ALA A 447 31.09 20.77 -6.38
#